data_d0f4a5a98f00b7f85405d8eb8216e02d
#
_entry.id   d0f4a5a98f00b7f85405d8eb8216e02d
#
_cell.length_a   1.000
_cell.length_b   1.000
_cell.length_c   1.000
_cell.angle_alpha   90.00
_cell.angle_beta   90.00
_cell.angle_gamma   90.00
#
_symmetry.space_group_name_H-M   'P 1'
#
loop_
_entity.id
_entity.type
_entity.pdbx_description
1 polymer ?
#
loop_
_entity_poly.entity_id
_entity_poly.type
_entity_poly.pdbx_seq_one_letter_code
_entity_poly.pdbx_strand_id
1 'polypeptide(L)'
;MRGDCGFGNEATLALAESYDIDYLFRLRQTASVKKLIERTFFKDGWQIAGCGYEGFEVNPDGQQGEDGTLKLSGWTKSRRVVILRRRIKDKEGALLVLDETHQQLSFLDEGVHAPNALKLYEYVVLVTSLGREGYGLHSIAQLYRDRADCENSFDELKNQWGWTGFTNKEIKRSALMARNNALIYNWWSVYMRAAHPGERLEAISSRPLMLTAVGRQTEHAGQQHVLISCMHVAKERAIAMLNRVHALLQRLKATTAQLIPAERWAVIAREIVAQILASKPKPHAYPAPVFSG
;
A
#
# COMPACT_ATOMS: atom_id res chain seq x y z
N MET A 1 -3.00 7.81 -11.66
CA MET A 1 -1.66 7.16 -11.65
C MET A 1 -0.98 7.30 -10.30
N ARG A 2 -0.12 6.34 -9.87
CA ARG A 2 0.72 6.47 -8.65
C ARG A 2 2.15 6.13 -9.03
N GLY A 3 3.13 6.88 -8.53
CA GLY A 3 4.53 6.68 -8.90
C GLY A 3 5.52 7.18 -7.85
N ASP A 4 6.77 6.76 -8.01
CA ASP A 4 7.90 7.18 -7.18
C ASP A 4 8.48 8.53 -7.60
N CYS A 5 9.66 8.86 -7.08
CA CYS A 5 10.33 10.12 -7.37
C CYS A 5 10.83 10.27 -8.82
N GLY A 6 10.82 9.23 -9.63
CA GLY A 6 11.13 9.29 -11.05
C GLY A 6 10.02 9.97 -11.87
N PHE A 7 8.77 9.85 -11.40
CA PHE A 7 7.60 10.42 -12.06
C PHE A 7 7.23 11.82 -11.57
N GLY A 8 7.73 12.27 -10.41
CA GLY A 8 7.43 13.57 -9.82
C GLY A 8 8.18 14.74 -10.48
N ASN A 9 8.23 14.80 -11.81
CA ASN A 9 8.87 15.85 -12.59
C ASN A 9 7.85 16.58 -13.45
N GLU A 10 8.15 17.83 -13.84
CA GLU A 10 7.23 18.70 -14.58
C GLU A 10 6.71 18.07 -15.87
N ALA A 11 7.56 17.41 -16.64
CA ALA A 11 7.15 16.82 -17.94
C ALA A 11 6.08 15.74 -17.73
N THR A 12 6.25 14.86 -16.72
CA THR A 12 5.29 13.81 -16.41
C THR A 12 3.99 14.38 -15.83
N LEU A 13 4.10 15.38 -14.95
CA LEU A 13 2.94 16.05 -14.37
C LEU A 13 2.08 16.75 -15.44
N ALA A 14 2.72 17.55 -16.32
CA ALA A 14 2.05 18.24 -17.40
C ALA A 14 1.42 17.25 -18.40
N LEU A 15 2.09 16.14 -18.68
CA LEU A 15 1.55 15.09 -19.55
C LEU A 15 0.31 14.42 -18.94
N ALA A 16 0.35 14.04 -17.66
CA ALA A 16 -0.81 13.48 -16.99
C ALA A 16 -2.00 14.44 -17.00
N GLU A 17 -1.74 15.71 -16.74
CA GLU A 17 -2.74 16.79 -16.77
C GLU A 17 -3.32 17.02 -18.17
N SER A 18 -2.51 16.90 -19.22
CA SER A 18 -2.98 17.06 -20.62
C SER A 18 -3.91 15.94 -21.06
N TYR A 19 -3.81 14.76 -20.42
CA TYR A 19 -4.69 13.61 -20.66
C TYR A 19 -5.81 13.46 -19.63
N ASP A 20 -6.00 14.45 -18.75
CA ASP A 20 -6.97 14.40 -17.64
C ASP A 20 -6.82 13.13 -16.75
N ILE A 21 -5.58 12.75 -16.50
CA ILE A 21 -5.26 11.58 -15.68
C ILE A 21 -4.89 12.02 -14.28
N ASP A 22 -5.69 11.60 -13.31
CA ASP A 22 -5.36 11.80 -11.90
C ASP A 22 -4.05 11.13 -11.50
N TYR A 23 -3.26 11.85 -10.70
CA TYR A 23 -1.95 11.36 -10.28
C TYR A 23 -1.66 11.61 -8.80
N LEU A 24 -0.75 10.79 -8.28
CA LEU A 24 -0.12 10.92 -6.96
C LEU A 24 1.33 10.44 -7.07
N PHE A 25 2.28 11.37 -7.06
CA PHE A 25 3.69 11.08 -7.22
C PHE A 25 4.53 11.60 -6.06
N ARG A 26 5.60 10.88 -5.75
CA ARG A 26 6.62 11.37 -4.83
C ARG A 26 7.53 12.35 -5.55
N LEU A 27 7.86 13.46 -4.89
CA LEU A 27 8.86 14.41 -5.38
C LEU A 27 10.27 13.95 -4.99
N ARG A 28 11.22 14.18 -5.89
CA ARG A 28 12.64 14.04 -5.56
C ARG A 28 13.03 15.12 -4.56
N GLN A 29 13.84 14.78 -3.56
CA GLN A 29 14.31 15.72 -2.54
C GLN A 29 15.41 16.65 -3.10
N THR A 30 15.03 17.55 -3.99
CA THR A 30 15.88 18.64 -4.50
C THR A 30 16.11 19.70 -3.42
N ALA A 31 17.03 20.63 -3.64
CA ALA A 31 17.28 21.75 -2.73
C ALA A 31 15.98 22.54 -2.40
N SER A 32 15.12 22.76 -3.42
CA SER A 32 13.83 23.45 -3.23
C SER A 32 12.88 22.66 -2.33
N VAL A 33 12.81 21.33 -2.50
CA VAL A 33 11.98 20.46 -1.67
C VAL A 33 12.52 20.35 -0.25
N LYS A 34 13.85 20.31 -0.07
CA LYS A 34 14.47 20.33 1.26
C LYS A 34 14.17 21.63 2.01
N LYS A 35 14.32 22.79 1.35
CA LYS A 35 13.93 24.10 1.92
C LYS A 35 12.43 24.15 2.28
N LEU A 36 11.58 23.50 1.49
CA LEU A 36 10.16 23.40 1.80
C LEU A 36 9.93 22.59 3.10
N ILE A 37 10.59 21.45 3.28
CA ILE A 37 10.54 20.65 4.51
C ILE A 37 10.99 21.48 5.71
N GLU A 38 12.12 22.18 5.60
CA GLU A 38 12.66 23.04 6.67
C GLU A 38 11.67 24.13 7.09
N ARG A 39 11.05 24.83 6.13
CA ARG A 39 10.08 25.90 6.38
C ARG A 39 8.79 25.41 7.02
N THR A 40 8.42 24.16 6.78
CA THR A 40 7.16 23.59 7.28
C THR A 40 7.33 22.81 8.58
N PHE A 41 8.55 22.46 8.95
CA PHE A 41 8.81 21.56 10.08
C PHE A 41 8.22 22.05 11.41
N PHE A 42 8.33 23.35 11.69
CA PHE A 42 7.85 23.98 12.92
C PHE A 42 6.45 24.60 12.80
N LYS A 43 5.81 24.50 11.62
CA LYS A 43 4.46 25.01 11.47
C LYS A 43 3.47 24.12 12.18
N ASP A 44 2.46 24.75 12.77
CA ASP A 44 1.29 24.04 13.30
C ASP A 44 0.45 23.45 12.17
N GLY A 45 -0.33 22.41 12.48
CA GLY A 45 -1.23 21.80 11.49
C GLY A 45 -0.79 20.42 10.97
N TRP A 46 0.24 19.82 11.58
CA TRP A 46 0.57 18.41 11.35
C TRP A 46 -0.56 17.50 11.84
N GLN A 47 -1.03 16.60 10.99
CA GLN A 47 -2.13 15.69 11.26
C GLN A 47 -1.66 14.24 11.17
N ILE A 48 -2.28 13.34 11.94
CA ILE A 48 -1.99 11.90 11.86
C ILE A 48 -2.36 11.38 10.47
N ALA A 49 -1.37 10.81 9.78
CA ALA A 49 -1.52 10.26 8.43
C ALA A 49 -1.53 8.72 8.38
N GLY A 50 -1.54 8.06 9.54
CA GLY A 50 -1.54 6.59 9.68
C GLY A 50 -0.15 5.95 9.60
N CYS A 51 -0.01 4.74 10.14
CA CYS A 51 1.26 3.97 10.16
C CYS A 51 2.46 4.73 10.76
N GLY A 52 2.22 5.56 11.78
CA GLY A 52 3.26 6.35 12.43
C GLY A 52 3.73 7.58 11.63
N TYR A 53 3.05 7.90 10.53
CA TYR A 53 3.28 9.14 9.78
C TYR A 53 2.40 10.27 10.29
N GLU A 54 2.98 11.46 10.31
CA GLU A 54 2.27 12.73 10.35
C GLU A 54 2.33 13.37 8.97
N GLY A 55 1.29 14.08 8.60
CA GLY A 55 1.19 14.75 7.32
C GLY A 55 0.88 16.22 7.46
N PHE A 56 1.36 17.00 6.52
CA PHE A 56 1.16 18.44 6.44
C PHE A 56 0.76 18.84 5.02
N GLU A 57 -0.36 19.56 4.90
CA GLU A 57 -0.78 20.18 3.63
C GLU A 57 -0.02 21.48 3.42
N VAL A 58 0.76 21.55 2.35
CA VAL A 58 1.52 22.74 2.03
C VAL A 58 0.63 23.78 1.37
N ASN A 59 0.50 24.92 2.05
CA ASN A 59 -0.14 26.09 1.46
C ASN A 59 0.93 27.02 0.89
N PRO A 60 0.70 27.68 -0.24
CA PRO A 60 1.63 28.67 -0.74
C PRO A 60 1.69 29.84 0.25
N ASP A 61 2.88 30.13 0.70
CA ASP A 61 3.36 31.31 1.47
C ASP A 61 2.31 32.12 2.24
N GLY A 62 1.81 31.57 3.37
CA GLY A 62 1.14 32.35 4.41
C GLY A 62 -0.10 33.15 4.01
N GLN A 63 -0.38 33.30 2.75
CA GLN A 63 -1.65 33.73 2.24
C GLN A 63 -2.53 32.50 2.07
N GLN A 64 -3.69 32.51 2.70
CA GLN A 64 -4.77 31.58 2.43
C GLN A 64 -5.21 31.76 0.97
N GLY A 65 -4.43 31.26 0.03
CA GLY A 65 -4.92 30.99 -1.30
C GLY A 65 -5.96 29.90 -1.16
N GLU A 66 -7.15 30.13 -1.62
CA GLU A 66 -8.32 29.26 -1.50
C GLU A 66 -8.05 27.80 -1.91
N ASP A 67 -6.97 27.53 -2.64
CA ASP A 67 -6.69 26.21 -3.23
C ASP A 67 -5.62 25.37 -2.49
N GLY A 68 -4.86 25.94 -1.54
CA GLY A 68 -3.80 25.21 -0.85
C GLY A 68 -2.80 24.51 -1.79
N THR A 69 -2.51 25.13 -2.93
CA THR A 69 -1.55 24.65 -3.91
C THR A 69 -0.22 25.40 -3.81
N LEU A 70 0.86 24.76 -4.23
CA LEU A 70 2.21 25.30 -4.21
C LEU A 70 2.81 25.25 -5.63
N LYS A 71 3.52 26.32 -6.01
CA LYS A 71 4.33 26.33 -7.22
C LYS A 71 5.80 26.20 -6.87
N LEU A 72 6.40 25.04 -7.16
CA LEU A 72 7.83 24.85 -7.01
C LEU A 72 8.61 25.44 -8.21
N SER A 73 9.88 25.72 -8.00
CA SER A 73 10.78 26.16 -9.08
C SER A 73 10.80 25.12 -10.22
N GLY A 74 10.59 25.57 -11.45
CA GLY A 74 10.53 24.70 -12.62
C GLY A 74 9.11 24.16 -12.94
N TRP A 75 8.11 24.48 -12.14
CA TRP A 75 6.71 24.12 -12.43
C TRP A 75 6.01 25.22 -13.23
N THR A 76 5.19 24.82 -14.18
CA THR A 76 4.39 25.75 -14.99
C THR A 76 3.20 26.29 -14.22
N LYS A 77 2.61 25.48 -13.32
CA LYS A 77 1.44 25.86 -12.50
C LYS A 77 1.59 25.41 -11.04
N SER A 78 0.74 25.95 -10.19
CA SER A 78 0.62 25.50 -8.80
C SER A 78 -0.08 24.15 -8.69
N ARG A 79 0.36 23.31 -7.76
CA ARG A 79 -0.19 21.98 -7.51
C ARG A 79 -0.32 21.69 -6.02
N ARG A 80 -1.21 20.77 -5.68
CA ARG A 80 -1.35 20.30 -4.30
C ARG A 80 -0.14 19.49 -3.89
N VAL A 81 0.48 19.88 -2.76
CA VAL A 81 1.64 19.22 -2.18
C VAL A 81 1.35 18.81 -0.75
N VAL A 82 1.68 17.59 -0.40
CA VAL A 82 1.56 17.02 0.93
C VAL A 82 2.94 16.55 1.40
N ILE A 83 3.33 16.93 2.60
CA ILE A 83 4.54 16.44 3.25
C ILE A 83 4.13 15.41 4.29
N LEU A 84 4.73 14.23 4.23
CA LEU A 84 4.62 13.20 5.26
C LEU A 84 5.95 13.12 6.00
N ARG A 85 5.90 12.99 7.31
CA ARG A 85 7.09 12.72 8.14
C ARG A 85 6.84 11.57 9.10
N ARG A 86 7.88 10.81 9.39
CA ARG A 86 7.83 9.74 10.39
C ARG A 86 9.14 9.75 11.18
N ARG A 87 9.06 9.60 12.50
CA ARG A 87 10.25 9.44 13.33
C ARG A 87 11.02 8.20 12.97
N ILE A 88 12.33 8.35 12.81
CA ILE A 88 13.24 7.24 12.51
C ILE A 88 13.39 6.42 13.78
N LYS A 89 13.38 5.10 13.63
CA LYS A 89 13.69 4.13 14.68
C LYS A 89 15.09 3.58 14.46
N ASP A 90 15.77 3.23 15.53
CA ASP A 90 17.03 2.51 15.47
C ASP A 90 16.82 1.04 15.04
N LYS A 91 17.90 0.27 14.98
CA LYS A 91 17.85 -1.15 14.60
C LYS A 91 17.09 -2.03 15.60
N GLU A 92 16.93 -1.56 16.84
CA GLU A 92 16.22 -2.25 17.93
C GLU A 92 14.74 -1.81 18.01
N GLY A 93 14.34 -0.86 17.16
CA GLY A 93 12.97 -0.36 17.08
C GLY A 93 12.67 0.79 18.04
N ALA A 94 13.64 1.27 18.80
CA ALA A 94 13.51 2.47 19.63
C ALA A 94 13.57 3.74 18.79
N LEU A 95 12.90 4.80 19.23
CA LEU A 95 12.95 6.10 18.55
C LEU A 95 14.34 6.71 18.73
N LEU A 96 14.96 7.14 17.63
CA LEU A 96 16.22 7.86 17.69
C LEU A 96 16.07 9.15 18.52
N VAL A 97 16.97 9.32 19.46
CA VAL A 97 17.12 10.54 20.28
C VAL A 97 18.42 11.20 19.87
N LEU A 98 18.43 12.52 19.79
CA LEU A 98 19.66 13.28 19.60
C LEU A 98 20.50 13.18 20.87
N ASP A 99 21.69 12.63 20.74
CA ASP A 99 22.69 12.68 21.80
C ASP A 99 23.24 14.12 21.87
N GLU A 100 23.37 14.68 23.08
CA GLU A 100 23.84 16.03 23.29
C GLU A 100 25.26 16.27 22.73
N THR A 101 26.04 15.20 22.62
CA THR A 101 27.38 15.23 22.03
C THR A 101 27.41 15.54 20.53
N HIS A 102 26.32 15.27 19.80
CA HIS A 102 26.23 15.55 18.35
C HIS A 102 25.84 17.00 18.05
N GLN A 103 25.48 17.81 19.02
CA GLN A 103 25.19 19.24 18.84
C GLN A 103 26.45 20.06 18.52
N GLN A 104 27.63 19.57 18.92
CA GLN A 104 28.88 20.33 18.74
C GLN A 104 29.53 20.18 17.36
N LEU A 105 29.17 19.18 16.57
CA LEU A 105 29.82 18.95 15.28
C LEU A 105 29.16 19.64 14.07
N SER A 106 28.04 20.32 14.25
CA SER A 106 27.33 21.02 13.16
C SER A 106 27.71 22.50 12.99
N PHE A 107 28.65 23.03 13.79
CA PHE A 107 29.11 24.44 13.69
C PHE A 107 30.01 24.69 12.49
N LEU A 108 30.41 23.69 11.74
CA LEU A 108 31.37 23.84 10.63
C LEU A 108 30.73 23.88 9.23
N ASP A 109 29.41 23.76 9.12
CA ASP A 109 28.71 23.91 7.85
C ASP A 109 27.97 25.25 7.82
N GLU A 110 28.72 26.31 7.49
CA GLU A 110 28.20 27.65 7.28
C GLU A 110 27.25 27.66 6.08
N GLY A 111 25.95 27.61 6.32
CA GLY A 111 25.02 27.88 5.25
C GLY A 111 23.54 27.64 5.49
N VAL A 112 23.13 26.62 6.22
CA VAL A 112 21.72 26.42 6.55
C VAL A 112 21.62 25.67 7.87
N HIS A 113 21.24 26.34 8.92
CA HIS A 113 20.89 25.73 10.21
C HIS A 113 19.57 24.95 10.07
N ALA A 114 19.61 23.81 9.41
CA ALA A 114 18.53 22.85 9.59
C ALA A 114 18.62 22.34 11.04
N PRO A 115 17.57 22.54 11.88
CA PRO A 115 17.61 22.08 13.26
C PRO A 115 17.91 20.58 13.26
N ASN A 116 18.78 20.12 14.18
CA ASN A 116 19.10 18.71 14.32
C ASN A 116 17.85 17.83 14.47
N ALA A 117 16.76 18.39 14.96
CA ALA A 117 15.44 17.75 15.02
C ALA A 117 14.90 17.26 13.67
N LEU A 118 15.24 17.90 12.53
CA LEU A 118 14.86 17.43 11.20
C LEU A 118 15.46 16.06 10.87
N LYS A 119 16.67 15.78 11.37
CA LYS A 119 17.39 14.52 11.13
C LYS A 119 16.75 13.32 11.84
N LEU A 120 15.87 13.56 12.80
CA LEU A 120 15.12 12.52 13.51
C LEU A 120 13.93 11.98 12.70
N TYR A 121 13.65 12.56 11.55
CA TYR A 121 12.50 12.20 10.74
C TYR A 121 12.93 11.82 9.32
N GLU A 122 12.25 10.84 8.78
CA GLU A 122 12.21 10.61 7.35
C GLU A 122 11.05 11.37 6.72
N TYR A 123 11.25 11.85 5.49
CA TYR A 123 10.27 12.69 4.80
C TYR A 123 9.89 12.11 3.45
N VAL A 124 8.61 12.19 3.14
CA VAL A 124 8.05 11.91 1.82
C VAL A 124 7.25 13.14 1.40
N VAL A 125 7.60 13.75 0.29
CA VAL A 125 6.86 14.88 -0.27
C VAL A 125 6.11 14.39 -1.50
N LEU A 126 4.81 14.59 -1.50
CA LEU A 126 3.88 14.11 -2.51
C LEU A 126 3.27 15.28 -3.27
N VAL A 127 3.12 15.13 -4.57
CA VAL A 127 2.35 16.02 -5.45
C VAL A 127 1.16 15.25 -6.02
N THR A 128 0.00 15.90 -6.10
CA THR A 128 -1.22 15.23 -6.56
C THR A 128 -2.18 16.19 -7.26
N SER A 129 -2.95 15.65 -8.20
CA SER A 129 -4.11 16.30 -8.80
C SER A 129 -5.40 16.09 -8.00
N LEU A 130 -5.42 15.10 -7.09
CA LEU A 130 -6.61 14.73 -6.33
C LEU A 130 -7.06 15.87 -5.41
N GLY A 131 -8.33 16.27 -5.53
CA GLY A 131 -8.93 17.36 -4.76
C GLY A 131 -9.05 17.04 -3.27
N ARG A 132 -9.01 18.09 -2.43
CA ARG A 132 -9.10 17.95 -0.96
C ARG A 132 -10.45 17.44 -0.48
N GLU A 133 -11.53 17.83 -1.14
CA GLU A 133 -12.90 17.44 -0.77
C GLU A 133 -13.10 15.93 -0.84
N GLY A 134 -12.56 15.27 -1.88
CA GLY A 134 -12.66 13.82 -2.07
C GLY A 134 -11.54 13.03 -1.37
N TYR A 135 -10.37 13.63 -1.21
CA TYR A 135 -9.17 12.95 -0.74
C TYR A 135 -8.44 13.75 0.34
N GLY A 136 -8.83 13.57 1.58
CA GLY A 136 -8.13 14.15 2.73
C GLY A 136 -6.68 13.63 2.85
N LEU A 137 -5.89 14.28 3.70
CA LEU A 137 -4.47 13.99 3.91
C LEU A 137 -4.20 12.51 4.24
N HIS A 138 -5.01 11.92 5.13
CA HIS A 138 -4.91 10.50 5.48
C HIS A 138 -5.12 9.59 4.26
N SER A 139 -6.11 9.91 3.41
CA SER A 139 -6.40 9.15 2.18
C SER A 139 -5.23 9.24 1.18
N ILE A 140 -4.65 10.43 0.99
CA ILE A 140 -3.46 10.62 0.14
C ILE A 140 -2.29 9.79 0.65
N ALA A 141 -2.01 9.85 1.96
CA ALA A 141 -0.93 9.07 2.58
C ALA A 141 -1.15 7.56 2.43
N GLN A 142 -2.40 7.09 2.59
CA GLN A 142 -2.74 5.68 2.40
C GLN A 142 -2.61 5.26 0.94
N LEU A 143 -3.16 6.03 0.00
CA LEU A 143 -3.04 5.76 -1.43
C LEU A 143 -1.58 5.67 -1.89
N TYR A 144 -0.71 6.50 -1.32
CA TYR A 144 0.72 6.42 -1.63
C TYR A 144 1.37 5.15 -1.06
N ARG A 145 1.04 4.77 0.18
CA ARG A 145 1.53 3.52 0.78
C ARG A 145 1.07 2.28 0.03
N ASP A 146 -0.19 2.27 -0.42
CA ASP A 146 -0.75 1.15 -1.20
C ASP A 146 -0.02 0.93 -2.55
N ARG A 147 0.82 1.88 -3.00
CA ARG A 147 1.70 1.68 -4.14
C ARG A 147 2.72 0.56 -3.90
N ALA A 148 3.20 0.41 -2.67
CA ALA A 148 4.15 -0.64 -2.32
C ALA A 148 3.56 -2.06 -2.51
N ASP A 149 2.24 -2.22 -2.44
CA ASP A 149 1.58 -3.51 -2.70
C ASP A 149 1.76 -3.97 -4.15
N CYS A 150 1.87 -3.04 -5.09
CA CYS A 150 2.16 -3.37 -6.49
C CYS A 150 3.60 -3.88 -6.65
N GLU A 151 4.56 -3.24 -5.99
CA GLU A 151 5.96 -3.68 -5.99
C GLU A 151 6.12 -5.06 -5.35
N ASN A 152 5.48 -5.29 -4.20
CA ASN A 152 5.43 -6.59 -3.55
C ASN A 152 4.79 -7.66 -4.43
N SER A 153 3.75 -7.30 -5.20
CA SER A 153 3.10 -8.22 -6.13
C SER A 153 4.01 -8.60 -7.30
N PHE A 154 4.76 -7.65 -7.84
CA PHE A 154 5.76 -7.95 -8.88
C PHE A 154 6.93 -8.77 -8.34
N ASP A 155 7.38 -8.50 -7.11
CA ASP A 155 8.42 -9.28 -6.46
C ASP A 155 7.97 -10.73 -6.25
N GLU A 156 6.76 -10.93 -5.76
CA GLU A 156 6.15 -12.25 -5.59
C GLU A 156 6.02 -13.00 -6.92
N LEU A 157 5.52 -12.33 -7.98
CA LEU A 157 5.43 -12.90 -9.32
C LEU A 157 6.79 -13.35 -9.85
N LYS A 158 7.82 -12.53 -9.70
CA LYS A 158 9.18 -12.83 -10.16
C LYS A 158 9.80 -13.97 -9.39
N ASN A 159 9.76 -13.91 -8.07
CA ASN A 159 10.57 -14.77 -7.21
C ASN A 159 9.84 -16.03 -6.76
N GLN A 160 8.50 -16.04 -6.78
CA GLN A 160 7.69 -17.15 -6.23
C GLN A 160 6.82 -17.83 -7.29
N TRP A 161 6.56 -17.18 -8.44
CA TRP A 161 5.73 -17.68 -9.52
C TRP A 161 6.47 -17.91 -10.84
N GLY A 162 7.80 -17.75 -10.85
CA GLY A 162 8.63 -18.01 -12.03
C GLY A 162 8.43 -17.04 -13.18
N TRP A 163 7.99 -15.81 -12.92
CA TRP A 163 7.68 -14.82 -13.97
C TRP A 163 8.91 -14.33 -14.74
N THR A 164 10.12 -14.59 -14.24
CA THR A 164 11.39 -14.27 -14.90
C THR A 164 12.09 -15.49 -15.50
N GLY A 165 11.54 -16.69 -15.30
CA GLY A 165 12.17 -17.98 -15.69
C GLY A 165 11.65 -18.56 -16.99
N PHE A 166 11.24 -17.76 -17.98
CA PHE A 166 10.78 -18.29 -19.27
C PHE A 166 11.94 -18.75 -20.12
N THR A 167 12.00 -20.05 -20.37
CA THR A 167 13.04 -20.69 -21.19
C THR A 167 12.79 -20.57 -22.69
N ASN A 168 11.68 -19.97 -23.10
CA ASN A 168 11.25 -19.85 -24.46
C ASN A 168 11.82 -18.58 -25.11
N LYS A 169 12.43 -18.75 -26.31
CA LYS A 169 13.01 -17.64 -27.10
C LYS A 169 11.96 -16.88 -27.92
N GLU A 170 10.72 -17.36 -27.99
CA GLU A 170 9.65 -16.71 -28.75
C GLU A 170 8.84 -15.75 -27.85
N ILE A 171 8.87 -14.45 -28.17
CA ILE A 171 8.24 -13.40 -27.36
C ILE A 171 6.75 -13.59 -27.15
N LYS A 172 6.03 -14.11 -28.17
CA LYS A 172 4.57 -14.35 -28.07
C LYS A 172 4.25 -15.45 -27.06
N ARG A 173 5.03 -16.55 -27.06
CA ARG A 173 4.87 -17.62 -26.06
C ARG A 173 5.27 -17.14 -24.66
N SER A 174 6.35 -16.41 -24.54
CA SER A 174 6.77 -15.81 -23.25
C SER A 174 5.70 -14.86 -22.72
N ALA A 175 5.09 -14.03 -23.56
CA ALA A 175 3.99 -13.16 -23.20
C ALA A 175 2.74 -13.93 -22.75
N LEU A 176 2.41 -15.03 -23.43
CA LEU A 176 1.29 -15.91 -23.02
C LEU A 176 1.56 -16.54 -21.66
N MET A 177 2.76 -17.07 -21.44
CA MET A 177 3.16 -17.67 -20.16
C MET A 177 3.12 -16.63 -19.02
N ALA A 178 3.61 -15.41 -19.27
CA ALA A 178 3.56 -14.33 -18.31
C ALA A 178 2.11 -13.98 -17.90
N ARG A 179 1.21 -13.91 -18.88
CA ARG A 179 -0.23 -13.66 -18.61
C ARG A 179 -0.87 -14.81 -17.83
N ASN A 180 -0.55 -16.07 -18.17
CA ASN A 180 -1.04 -17.22 -17.43
C ASN A 180 -0.56 -17.21 -15.99
N ASN A 181 0.72 -16.93 -15.74
CA ASN A 181 1.24 -16.81 -14.38
C ASN A 181 0.56 -15.68 -13.59
N ALA A 182 0.33 -14.53 -14.22
CA ALA A 182 -0.40 -13.43 -13.58
C ALA A 182 -1.86 -13.80 -13.28
N LEU A 183 -2.52 -14.55 -14.17
CA LEU A 183 -3.87 -15.05 -13.94
C LEU A 183 -3.91 -16.03 -12.75
N ILE A 184 -3.00 -17.00 -12.71
CA ILE A 184 -2.89 -17.96 -11.60
C ILE A 184 -2.59 -17.23 -10.28
N TYR A 185 -1.68 -16.25 -10.30
CA TYR A 185 -1.39 -15.40 -9.15
C TYR A 185 -2.64 -14.68 -8.64
N ASN A 186 -3.44 -14.08 -9.52
CA ASN A 186 -4.67 -13.39 -9.15
C ASN A 186 -5.67 -14.36 -8.51
N TRP A 187 -5.86 -15.56 -9.10
CA TRP A 187 -6.73 -16.59 -8.54
C TRP A 187 -6.27 -17.05 -7.18
N TRP A 188 -4.96 -17.28 -7.02
CA TRP A 188 -4.38 -17.66 -5.74
C TRP A 188 -4.58 -16.56 -4.68
N SER A 189 -4.35 -15.32 -5.07
CA SER A 189 -4.54 -14.16 -4.18
C SER A 189 -6.00 -14.05 -3.71
N VAL A 190 -6.97 -14.19 -4.62
CA VAL A 190 -8.41 -14.20 -4.30
C VAL A 190 -8.75 -15.36 -3.37
N TYR A 191 -8.28 -16.56 -3.69
CA TYR A 191 -8.48 -17.75 -2.87
C TYR A 191 -7.91 -17.58 -1.46
N MET A 192 -6.67 -17.09 -1.35
CA MET A 192 -6.04 -16.88 -0.06
C MET A 192 -6.70 -15.78 0.77
N ARG A 193 -7.20 -14.71 0.14
CA ARG A 193 -8.01 -13.69 0.82
C ARG A 193 -9.32 -14.22 1.36
N ALA A 194 -9.97 -15.15 0.65
CA ALA A 194 -11.16 -15.84 1.14
C ALA A 194 -10.83 -16.81 2.29
N ALA A 195 -9.71 -17.52 2.20
CA ALA A 195 -9.27 -18.48 3.21
C ALA A 195 -8.75 -17.80 4.49
N HIS A 196 -8.03 -16.69 4.34
CA HIS A 196 -7.35 -15.96 5.42
C HIS A 196 -7.52 -14.45 5.26
N PRO A 197 -8.69 -13.88 5.60
CA PRO A 197 -8.99 -12.47 5.36
C PRO A 197 -8.20 -11.50 6.26
N GLY A 198 -7.65 -11.95 7.40
CA GLY A 198 -6.98 -11.10 8.39
C GLY A 198 -5.68 -10.46 7.88
N GLU A 199 -4.88 -11.23 7.16
CA GLU A 199 -3.59 -10.77 6.61
C GLU A 199 -3.33 -11.36 5.22
N ARG A 200 -2.45 -10.71 4.46
CA ARG A 200 -1.98 -11.25 3.18
C ARG A 200 -0.90 -12.28 3.45
N LEU A 201 -1.08 -13.48 2.91
CA LEU A 201 -0.07 -14.52 2.87
C LEU A 201 0.47 -14.66 1.45
N GLU A 202 1.79 -14.50 1.30
CA GLU A 202 2.48 -14.70 0.01
C GLU A 202 2.53 -16.19 -0.37
N ALA A 203 2.81 -16.47 -1.65
CA ALA A 203 2.85 -17.82 -2.18
C ALA A 203 3.88 -18.71 -1.48
N ILE A 204 5.04 -18.15 -1.09
CA ILE A 204 6.08 -18.89 -0.37
C ILE A 204 5.58 -19.49 0.95
N SER A 205 4.68 -18.81 1.65
CA SER A 205 4.10 -19.27 2.91
C SER A 205 2.79 -20.03 2.70
N SER A 206 1.94 -19.55 1.79
CA SER A 206 0.59 -20.07 1.62
C SER A 206 0.51 -21.37 0.78
N ARG A 207 1.39 -21.54 -0.21
CA ARG A 207 1.42 -22.78 -1.00
C ARG A 207 1.82 -23.99 -0.16
N PRO A 208 2.90 -23.98 0.62
CA PRO A 208 3.20 -25.10 1.53
C PRO A 208 2.07 -25.39 2.51
N LEU A 209 1.41 -24.35 3.02
CA LEU A 209 0.31 -24.50 3.97
C LEU A 209 -0.93 -25.20 3.32
N MET A 210 -1.24 -24.87 2.06
CA MET A 210 -2.48 -25.30 1.43
C MET A 210 -2.31 -26.42 0.41
N LEU A 211 -1.11 -26.66 -0.14
CA LEU A 211 -0.88 -27.60 -1.25
C LEU A 211 0.02 -28.78 -0.89
N THR A 212 0.71 -28.77 0.24
CA THR A 212 1.62 -29.90 0.62
C THR A 212 0.93 -31.02 1.37
N ALA A 213 -0.34 -30.89 1.69
CA ALA A 213 -1.12 -31.97 2.27
C ALA A 213 -1.42 -33.05 1.22
N VAL A 214 -1.17 -34.31 1.56
CA VAL A 214 -1.59 -35.44 0.72
C VAL A 214 -3.10 -35.61 0.87
N GLY A 215 -3.83 -35.33 -0.18
CA GLY A 215 -5.28 -35.54 -0.23
C GLY A 215 -5.64 -36.80 -1.00
N ARG A 216 -6.59 -37.58 -0.51
CA ARG A 216 -7.24 -38.66 -1.25
C ARG A 216 -8.67 -38.25 -1.56
N GLN A 217 -9.00 -38.14 -2.84
CA GLN A 217 -10.38 -37.92 -3.26
C GLN A 217 -11.09 -39.28 -3.38
N THR A 218 -12.24 -39.39 -2.76
CA THR A 218 -13.12 -40.55 -2.85
C THR A 218 -14.51 -40.08 -3.23
N GLU A 219 -15.23 -40.87 -4.01
CA GLU A 219 -16.63 -40.65 -4.35
C GLU A 219 -17.47 -41.77 -3.75
N HIS A 220 -18.49 -41.41 -3.00
CA HIS A 220 -19.45 -42.36 -2.45
C HIS A 220 -20.86 -41.80 -2.56
N ALA A 221 -21.78 -42.55 -3.13
CA ALA A 221 -23.17 -42.17 -3.32
C ALA A 221 -23.37 -40.78 -3.97
N GLY A 222 -22.52 -40.43 -4.98
CA GLY A 222 -22.58 -39.15 -5.68
C GLY A 222 -22.00 -37.96 -4.88
N GLN A 223 -21.45 -38.23 -3.70
CA GLN A 223 -20.73 -37.22 -2.91
C GLN A 223 -19.24 -37.40 -3.05
N GLN A 224 -18.56 -36.30 -3.29
CA GLN A 224 -17.09 -36.26 -3.33
C GLN A 224 -16.55 -35.91 -1.93
N HIS A 225 -15.69 -36.80 -1.43
CA HIS A 225 -14.99 -36.62 -0.18
C HIS A 225 -13.50 -36.40 -0.45
N VAL A 226 -12.91 -35.39 0.17
CA VAL A 226 -11.46 -35.15 0.15
C VAL A 226 -10.92 -35.45 1.55
N LEU A 227 -10.16 -36.54 1.65
CA LEU A 227 -9.45 -36.90 2.87
C LEU A 227 -8.07 -36.24 2.85
N ILE A 228 -7.81 -35.32 3.76
CA ILE A 228 -6.53 -34.65 3.87
C ILE A 228 -5.69 -35.34 4.93
N SER A 229 -4.41 -35.62 4.61
CA SER A 229 -3.46 -36.25 5.52
C SER A 229 -3.36 -35.52 6.87
N CYS A 230 -3.40 -36.31 7.95
CA CYS A 230 -3.32 -35.81 9.31
C CYS A 230 -1.92 -35.36 9.75
N MET A 231 -0.89 -35.57 8.93
CA MET A 231 0.51 -35.36 9.31
C MET A 231 1.04 -33.93 9.14
N HIS A 232 0.21 -33.01 8.70
CA HIS A 232 0.61 -31.60 8.52
C HIS A 232 0.58 -30.87 9.86
N VAL A 233 1.71 -30.24 10.24
CA VAL A 233 1.85 -29.48 11.50
C VAL A 233 0.79 -28.39 11.66
N ALA A 234 0.35 -27.76 10.54
CA ALA A 234 -0.66 -26.71 10.52
C ALA A 234 -2.06 -27.21 10.10
N LYS A 235 -2.36 -28.51 10.32
CA LYS A 235 -3.64 -29.15 9.90
C LYS A 235 -4.86 -28.36 10.33
N GLU A 236 -4.97 -27.96 11.57
CA GLU A 236 -6.13 -27.25 12.11
C GLU A 236 -6.31 -25.89 11.42
N ARG A 237 -5.20 -25.17 11.21
CA ARG A 237 -5.20 -23.90 10.47
C ARG A 237 -5.66 -24.10 9.02
N ALA A 238 -5.14 -25.11 8.34
CA ALA A 238 -5.53 -25.43 6.95
C ALA A 238 -7.01 -25.80 6.86
N ILE A 239 -7.53 -26.63 7.77
CA ILE A 239 -8.96 -27.01 7.82
C ILE A 239 -9.83 -25.78 8.06
N ALA A 240 -9.46 -24.91 9.01
CA ALA A 240 -10.21 -23.69 9.26
C ALA A 240 -10.26 -22.76 8.03
N MET A 241 -9.15 -22.67 7.27
CA MET A 241 -9.08 -21.91 6.03
C MET A 241 -9.96 -22.51 4.95
N LEU A 242 -9.92 -23.82 4.74
CA LEU A 242 -10.78 -24.55 3.77
C LEU A 242 -12.26 -24.39 4.11
N ASN A 243 -12.63 -24.49 5.39
CA ASN A 243 -14.00 -24.32 5.83
C ASN A 243 -14.53 -22.91 5.54
N ARG A 244 -13.68 -21.86 5.70
CA ARG A 244 -14.06 -20.49 5.31
C ARG A 244 -14.33 -20.37 3.80
N VAL A 245 -13.46 -20.95 2.98
CA VAL A 245 -13.66 -20.97 1.51
C VAL A 245 -14.94 -21.72 1.18
N HIS A 246 -15.15 -22.88 1.78
CA HIS A 246 -16.38 -23.67 1.57
C HIS A 246 -17.63 -22.87 1.92
N ALA A 247 -17.67 -22.23 3.09
CA ALA A 247 -18.79 -21.41 3.52
C ALA A 247 -19.04 -20.22 2.57
N LEU A 248 -17.97 -19.58 2.06
CA LEU A 248 -18.09 -18.54 1.05
C LEU A 248 -18.69 -19.09 -0.25
N LEU A 249 -18.20 -20.21 -0.75
CA LEU A 249 -18.70 -20.85 -1.99
C LEU A 249 -20.17 -21.25 -1.86
N GLN A 250 -20.62 -21.75 -0.71
CA GLN A 250 -22.04 -22.09 -0.49
C GLN A 250 -22.92 -20.85 -0.55
N ARG A 251 -22.51 -19.73 0.08
CA ARG A 251 -23.24 -18.46 -0.02
C ARG A 251 -23.30 -17.95 -1.45
N LEU A 252 -22.16 -17.95 -2.16
CA LEU A 252 -22.09 -17.51 -3.54
C LEU A 252 -22.96 -18.38 -4.47
N LYS A 253 -22.99 -19.70 -4.28
CA LYS A 253 -23.84 -20.61 -5.05
C LYS A 253 -25.31 -20.27 -4.88
N ALA A 254 -25.75 -19.93 -3.68
CA ALA A 254 -27.12 -19.55 -3.41
C ALA A 254 -27.51 -18.20 -4.04
N THR A 255 -26.58 -17.22 -4.05
CA THR A 255 -26.87 -15.85 -4.49
C THR A 255 -26.57 -15.56 -5.96
N THR A 256 -25.68 -16.36 -6.60
CA THR A 256 -25.16 -16.02 -7.94
C THR A 256 -25.64 -16.95 -9.06
N ALA A 257 -26.52 -17.90 -8.76
CA ALA A 257 -26.95 -18.88 -9.77
C ALA A 257 -27.58 -18.24 -11.03
N GLN A 258 -28.21 -17.08 -10.88
CA GLN A 258 -28.92 -16.37 -11.96
C GLN A 258 -28.09 -15.22 -12.59
N LEU A 259 -26.88 -14.94 -12.09
CA LEU A 259 -26.06 -13.81 -12.55
C LEU A 259 -25.17 -14.19 -13.74
N ILE A 260 -24.96 -13.25 -14.63
CA ILE A 260 -23.94 -13.38 -15.68
C ILE A 260 -22.53 -13.41 -15.09
N PRO A 261 -21.50 -13.94 -15.80
CA PRO A 261 -20.15 -14.09 -15.25
C PRO A 261 -19.53 -12.83 -14.68
N ALA A 262 -19.73 -11.67 -15.33
CA ALA A 262 -19.20 -10.39 -14.85
C ALA A 262 -19.81 -9.98 -13.50
N GLU A 263 -21.11 -10.14 -13.33
CA GLU A 263 -21.82 -9.86 -12.08
C GLU A 263 -21.40 -10.83 -10.96
N ARG A 264 -21.16 -12.10 -11.29
CA ARG A 264 -20.63 -13.09 -10.32
C ARG A 264 -19.28 -12.63 -9.76
N TRP A 265 -18.38 -12.13 -10.61
CA TRP A 265 -17.10 -11.59 -10.16
C TRP A 265 -17.26 -10.38 -9.24
N ALA A 266 -18.17 -9.48 -9.55
CA ALA A 266 -18.46 -8.34 -8.68
C ALA A 266 -18.98 -8.77 -7.30
N VAL A 267 -19.84 -9.79 -7.25
CA VAL A 267 -20.32 -10.37 -5.98
C VAL A 267 -19.17 -11.03 -5.21
N ILE A 268 -18.34 -11.85 -5.85
CA ILE A 268 -17.18 -12.50 -5.22
C ILE A 268 -16.25 -11.45 -4.63
N ALA A 269 -15.89 -10.41 -5.39
CA ALA A 269 -15.00 -9.36 -4.93
C ALA A 269 -15.58 -8.60 -3.72
N ARG A 270 -16.86 -8.26 -3.76
CA ARG A 270 -17.58 -7.57 -2.66
C ARG A 270 -17.58 -8.41 -1.39
N GLU A 271 -17.89 -9.70 -1.48
CA GLU A 271 -17.90 -10.60 -0.33
C GLU A 271 -16.51 -10.76 0.30
N ILE A 272 -15.45 -10.87 -0.51
CA ILE A 272 -14.08 -10.96 -0.02
C ILE A 272 -13.66 -9.65 0.65
N VAL A 273 -13.98 -8.49 0.05
CA VAL A 273 -13.70 -7.18 0.64
C VAL A 273 -14.43 -7.03 1.97
N ALA A 274 -15.70 -7.43 2.04
CA ALA A 274 -16.48 -7.38 3.29
C ALA A 274 -15.84 -8.23 4.39
N GLN A 275 -15.35 -9.44 4.06
CA GLN A 275 -14.64 -10.30 5.03
C GLN A 275 -13.32 -9.67 5.50
N ILE A 276 -12.54 -9.06 4.59
CA ILE A 276 -11.30 -8.37 4.93
C ILE A 276 -11.57 -7.20 5.88
N LEU A 277 -12.59 -6.40 5.59
CA LEU A 277 -12.97 -5.26 6.43
C LEU A 277 -13.45 -5.71 7.81
N ALA A 278 -14.24 -6.78 7.87
CA ALA A 278 -14.72 -7.36 9.14
C ALA A 278 -13.59 -7.97 9.98
N SER A 279 -12.50 -8.44 9.35
CA SER A 279 -11.36 -9.04 10.04
C SER A 279 -10.35 -8.02 10.58
N LYS A 280 -10.38 -6.77 10.09
CA LYS A 280 -9.52 -5.71 10.59
C LYS A 280 -10.01 -5.26 11.98
N PRO A 281 -9.11 -5.06 12.95
CA PRO A 281 -9.50 -4.45 14.20
C PRO A 281 -10.13 -3.08 13.89
N LYS A 282 -11.25 -2.78 14.54
CA LYS A 282 -11.85 -1.45 14.45
C LYS A 282 -10.77 -0.44 14.84
N PRO A 283 -10.58 0.65 14.06
CA PRO A 283 -9.64 1.68 14.47
C PRO A 283 -10.03 2.09 15.89
N HIS A 284 -9.06 2.02 16.82
CA HIS A 284 -9.28 2.55 18.16
C HIS A 284 -9.76 3.98 17.97
N ALA A 285 -10.93 4.29 18.53
CA ALA A 285 -11.37 5.68 18.65
C ALA A 285 -10.27 6.35 19.46
N TYR A 286 -9.50 7.24 18.80
CA TYR A 286 -8.50 8.02 19.51
C TYR A 286 -9.24 8.81 20.60
N PRO A 287 -8.75 8.79 21.85
CA PRO A 287 -9.31 9.66 22.86
C PRO A 287 -9.25 11.09 22.32
N ALA A 288 -10.34 11.83 22.44
CA ALA A 288 -10.38 13.23 22.09
C ALA A 288 -9.20 13.92 22.80
N PRO A 289 -8.48 14.85 22.13
CA PRO A 289 -7.41 15.57 22.79
C PRO A 289 -7.98 16.27 24.03
N VAL A 290 -7.46 15.90 25.21
CA VAL A 290 -7.76 16.60 26.46
C VAL A 290 -7.02 17.93 26.38
N PHE A 291 -7.70 18.98 26.01
CA PHE A 291 -7.20 20.32 26.21
C PHE A 291 -7.27 20.61 27.70
N SER A 292 -6.15 20.48 28.41
CA SER A 292 -5.99 21.09 29.73
C SER A 292 -5.93 22.59 29.53
N GLY A 293 -6.97 23.31 30.02
CA GLY A 293 -7.02 24.76 30.11
C GLY A 293 -5.97 25.33 31.07
#